data_07344da8fddd95a2e444296df1df63fd
#
_entry.id   07344da8fddd95a2e444296df1df63fd
#
_cell.length_a   1.000
_cell.length_b   1.000
_cell.length_c   1.000
_cell.angle_alpha   90.00
_cell.angle_beta   90.00
_cell.angle_gamma   90.00
#
_symmetry.space_group_name_H-M   'P 1'
#
loop_
_entity.id
_entity.type
_entity.pdbx_description
1 polymer ?
#
loop_
_entity_poly.entity_id
_entity_poly.type
_entity_poly.pdbx_seq_one_letter_code
_entity_poly.pdbx_strand_id
1 'polypeptide(L)'
;MAYRTQFFPKNKEKYIGDCEKIVCRSLWERTVCKFCDDHPNIIKWSSEEIAIPYVHPIENKIKNYYPDFLIEIKQNNNKKIWMVEVKPKKQTFLKENATKNEKYIWAVNTAKWKAAESYCEKHNIEFKILTEKELYNKCHPHP
;
A
#
# COMPACT_ATOMS: atom_id res chain seq x y z
N MET A 1 21.02 0.50 7.53
CA MET A 1 19.86 -0.10 8.22
C MET A 1 18.57 0.31 7.56
N ALA A 2 17.64 -0.63 7.41
CA ALA A 2 16.35 -0.31 6.88
C ALA A 2 15.55 0.52 7.89
N TYR A 3 14.83 1.53 7.41
CA TYR A 3 13.95 2.33 8.23
C TYR A 3 12.83 1.46 8.79
N ARG A 4 12.55 1.59 10.05
CA ARG A 4 11.45 0.90 10.70
C ARG A 4 11.02 1.68 11.94
N THR A 5 9.76 2.07 12.00
CA THR A 5 9.22 2.78 13.15
C THR A 5 7.79 2.36 13.41
N GLN A 6 7.36 2.48 14.65
CA GLN A 6 5.98 2.20 15.03
C GLN A 6 5.16 3.49 14.91
N PHE A 7 3.95 3.37 14.40
CA PHE A 7 3.02 4.50 14.27
C PHE A 7 1.92 4.36 15.33
N PHE A 8 1.65 5.43 16.04
CA PHE A 8 0.60 5.49 17.06
C PHE A 8 -0.49 6.46 16.59
N PRO A 9 -1.67 5.95 16.14
CA PRO A 9 -2.73 6.84 15.66
C PRO A 9 -3.36 7.63 16.80
N LYS A 10 -3.74 8.86 16.52
CA LYS A 10 -4.50 9.70 17.43
C LYS A 10 -5.98 9.31 17.41
N ASN A 11 -6.48 8.94 16.24
CA ASN A 11 -7.89 8.58 16.03
C ASN A 11 -8.00 7.07 15.88
N LYS A 12 -7.85 6.37 16.99
CA LYS A 12 -7.81 4.91 17.03
C LYS A 12 -9.07 4.25 16.50
N GLU A 13 -10.21 4.92 16.60
CA GLU A 13 -11.51 4.43 16.15
C GLU A 13 -11.57 4.24 14.63
N LYS A 14 -10.67 4.90 13.89
CA LYS A 14 -10.59 4.76 12.43
C LYS A 14 -9.80 3.53 12.00
N TYR A 15 -8.91 3.02 12.86
CA TYR A 15 -8.02 1.93 12.47
C TYR A 15 -8.70 0.58 12.61
N ILE A 16 -8.63 -0.24 11.56
CA ILE A 16 -9.15 -1.60 11.57
C ILE A 16 -7.98 -2.55 11.79
N GLY A 17 -7.94 -3.19 12.95
CA GLY A 17 -6.86 -4.09 13.33
C GLY A 17 -6.25 -3.69 14.65
N ASP A 18 -5.02 -4.14 14.89
CA ASP A 18 -4.31 -3.85 16.14
C ASP A 18 -3.53 -2.55 15.99
N CYS A 19 -4.09 -1.45 16.50
CA CYS A 19 -3.48 -0.13 16.38
C CYS A 19 -2.18 0.03 17.18
N GLU A 20 -1.84 -0.94 18.01
CA GLU A 20 -0.57 -0.94 18.74
C GLU A 20 0.56 -1.64 17.97
N LYS A 21 0.24 -2.24 16.82
CA LYS A 21 1.20 -3.00 16.01
C LYS A 21 1.41 -2.43 14.61
N ILE A 22 1.14 -1.15 14.42
CA ILE A 22 1.34 -0.51 13.11
C ILE A 22 2.82 -0.19 12.91
N VAL A 23 3.43 -0.79 11.90
CA VAL A 23 4.85 -0.61 11.59
C VAL A 23 4.98 0.09 10.24
N CYS A 24 5.75 1.18 10.21
CA CYS A 24 6.12 1.87 8.98
C CYS A 24 7.53 1.45 8.58
N ARG A 25 7.69 0.98 7.35
CA ARG A 25 8.98 0.51 6.83
C ARG A 25 9.67 1.55 5.96
N SER A 26 9.08 2.74 5.85
CA SER A 26 9.65 3.87 5.14
C SER A 26 9.01 5.16 5.64
N LEU A 27 9.65 6.28 5.36
CA LEU A 27 9.08 7.60 5.65
C LEU A 27 7.81 7.84 4.84
N TRP A 28 7.74 7.30 3.63
CA TRP A 28 6.56 7.42 2.78
C TRP A 28 5.37 6.67 3.38
N GLU A 29 5.59 5.48 3.92
CA GLU A 29 4.54 4.74 4.62
C GLU A 29 4.07 5.51 5.86
N ARG A 30 4.99 6.10 6.61
CA ARG A 30 4.62 6.92 7.76
C ARG A 30 3.78 8.13 7.34
N THR A 31 4.12 8.75 6.22
CA THR A 31 3.34 9.87 5.66
C THR A 31 1.90 9.43 5.36
N VAL A 32 1.73 8.25 4.77
CA VAL A 32 0.39 7.71 4.48
C VAL A 32 -0.37 7.41 5.78
N CYS A 33 0.29 6.82 6.77
CA CYS A 33 -0.34 6.57 8.07
C CYS A 33 -0.87 7.87 8.70
N LYS A 34 -0.05 8.90 8.70
CA LYS A 34 -0.43 10.20 9.24
C LYS A 34 -1.60 10.80 8.47
N PHE A 35 -1.55 10.73 7.16
CA PHE A 35 -2.64 11.21 6.31
C PHE A 35 -3.94 10.47 6.62
N CYS A 36 -3.90 9.15 6.73
CA CYS A 36 -5.07 8.34 7.05
C CYS A 36 -5.66 8.71 8.41
N ASP A 37 -4.78 8.91 9.39
CA ASP A 37 -5.21 9.23 10.75
C ASP A 37 -5.84 10.63 10.83
N ASP A 38 -5.27 11.61 10.13
CA ASP A 38 -5.65 13.02 10.25
C ASP A 38 -6.78 13.44 9.30
N HIS A 39 -6.89 12.81 8.13
CA HIS A 39 -7.81 13.31 7.09
C HIS A 39 -9.27 12.98 7.41
N PRO A 40 -10.15 14.00 7.48
CA PRO A 40 -11.54 13.77 7.89
C PRO A 40 -12.36 12.91 6.93
N ASN A 41 -11.99 12.84 5.64
CA ASN A 41 -12.72 12.04 4.66
C ASN A 41 -12.32 10.57 4.70
N ILE A 42 -11.23 10.22 5.39
CA ILE A 42 -10.87 8.82 5.58
C ILE A 42 -11.64 8.30 6.78
N ILE A 43 -12.51 7.32 6.51
CA ILE A 43 -13.43 6.77 7.51
C ILE A 43 -12.74 5.67 8.31
N LYS A 44 -12.08 4.77 7.60
CA LYS A 44 -11.37 3.62 8.18
C LYS A 44 -10.12 3.32 7.38
N TRP A 45 -9.12 2.72 8.03
CA TRP A 45 -7.90 2.31 7.35
C TRP A 45 -7.19 1.19 8.12
N SER A 46 -6.33 0.46 7.42
CA SER A 46 -5.47 -0.55 8.03
C SER A 46 -4.13 -0.61 7.31
N SER A 47 -3.13 -1.13 8.00
CA SER A 47 -1.77 -1.29 7.49
C SER A 47 -1.36 -2.75 7.61
N GLU A 48 -1.05 -3.40 6.48
CA GLU A 48 -0.57 -4.79 6.43
C GLU A 48 -1.48 -5.80 7.15
N GLU A 49 -2.79 -5.55 7.19
CA GLU A 49 -3.74 -6.43 7.89
C GLU A 49 -4.39 -7.47 6.97
N ILE A 50 -4.27 -7.31 5.65
CA ILE A 50 -4.90 -8.21 4.68
C ILE A 50 -3.85 -9.05 4.00
N ALA A 51 -4.09 -10.37 3.94
CA ALA A 51 -3.23 -11.32 3.24
C ALA A 51 -3.87 -11.73 1.93
N ILE A 52 -3.18 -11.54 0.83
CA ILE A 52 -3.64 -11.95 -0.51
C ILE A 52 -2.73 -13.05 -1.00
N PRO A 53 -3.26 -14.27 -1.22
CA PRO A 53 -2.44 -15.35 -1.75
C PRO A 53 -2.06 -15.09 -3.21
N TYR A 54 -0.82 -15.39 -3.55
CA TYR A 54 -0.33 -15.33 -4.92
C TYR A 54 0.65 -16.48 -5.16
N VAL A 55 0.86 -16.83 -6.43
CA VAL A 55 1.85 -17.85 -6.79
C VAL A 55 3.17 -17.16 -7.05
N HIS A 56 4.20 -17.52 -6.26
CA HIS A 56 5.55 -16.96 -6.45
C HIS A 56 6.10 -17.48 -7.80
N PRO A 57 6.46 -16.59 -8.73
CA PRO A 57 6.78 -17.00 -10.10
C PRO A 57 8.07 -17.82 -10.24
N ILE A 58 8.98 -17.72 -9.27
CA ILE A 58 10.26 -18.43 -9.32
C ILE A 58 10.19 -19.71 -8.49
N GLU A 59 9.66 -19.63 -7.27
CA GLU A 59 9.58 -20.78 -6.37
C GLU A 59 8.38 -21.67 -6.66
N ASN A 60 7.42 -21.15 -7.44
CA ASN A 60 6.21 -21.88 -7.80
C ASN A 60 5.42 -22.38 -6.59
N LYS A 61 5.38 -21.56 -5.55
CA LYS A 61 4.66 -21.84 -4.30
C LYS A 61 3.66 -20.72 -4.02
N ILE A 62 2.58 -21.08 -3.32
CA ILE A 62 1.61 -20.08 -2.88
C ILE A 62 2.19 -19.37 -1.66
N LYS A 63 2.25 -18.04 -1.73
CA LYS A 63 2.70 -17.18 -0.63
C LYS A 63 1.65 -16.09 -0.40
N ASN A 64 1.75 -15.42 0.73
CA ASN A 64 0.86 -14.30 1.06
C ASN A 64 1.53 -12.97 0.77
N TYR A 65 0.78 -12.09 0.10
CA TYR A 65 1.15 -10.71 -0.11
C TYR A 65 0.32 -9.84 0.85
N TYR A 66 1.00 -8.97 1.57
CA TYR A 66 0.35 -8.02 2.48
C TYR A 66 0.46 -6.62 1.89
N PRO A 67 -0.60 -6.12 1.24
CA PRO A 67 -0.58 -4.73 0.74
C PRO A 67 -0.32 -3.75 1.86
N ASP A 68 0.32 -2.63 1.53
CA ASP A 68 0.71 -1.66 2.54
C ASP A 68 -0.50 -1.10 3.29
N PHE A 69 -1.57 -0.72 2.57
CA PHE A 69 -2.74 -0.10 3.20
C PHE A 69 -4.04 -0.52 2.55
N LEU A 70 -5.09 -0.54 3.37
CA LEU A 70 -6.48 -0.55 2.91
C LEU A 70 -7.14 0.69 3.48
N ILE A 71 -7.75 1.52 2.62
CA ILE A 71 -8.29 2.82 3.01
C ILE A 71 -9.73 2.95 2.54
N GLU A 72 -10.65 3.23 3.46
CA GLU A 72 -12.02 3.54 3.15
C GLU A 72 -12.20 5.06 3.21
N ILE A 73 -12.53 5.67 2.07
CA ILE A 73 -12.62 7.11 1.95
C ILE A 73 -14.02 7.52 1.50
N LYS A 74 -14.51 8.64 2.02
CA LYS A 74 -15.77 9.23 1.61
C LYS A 74 -15.50 10.33 0.59
N GLN A 75 -16.10 10.20 -0.60
CA GLN A 75 -16.02 11.20 -1.67
C GLN A 75 -17.42 11.51 -2.18
N ASN A 76 -17.83 12.77 -2.09
CA ASN A 76 -19.12 13.25 -2.65
C ASN A 76 -20.30 12.36 -2.27
N ASN A 77 -20.44 12.02 -0.99
CA ASN A 77 -21.48 11.14 -0.43
C ASN A 77 -21.35 9.67 -0.83
N ASN A 78 -20.31 9.30 -1.57
CA ASN A 78 -20.02 7.92 -1.91
C ASN A 78 -18.83 7.44 -1.10
N LYS A 79 -18.84 6.15 -0.77
CA LYS A 79 -17.70 5.49 -0.14
C LYS A 79 -16.88 4.76 -1.19
N LYS A 80 -15.58 4.92 -1.13
CA LYS A 80 -14.64 4.16 -1.96
C LYS A 80 -13.63 3.46 -1.07
N ILE A 81 -13.18 2.29 -1.50
CA ILE A 81 -12.16 1.55 -0.79
C ILE A 81 -10.96 1.43 -1.72
N TRP A 82 -9.80 1.83 -1.22
CA TRP A 82 -8.53 1.74 -1.93
C TRP A 82 -7.62 0.74 -1.25
N MET A 83 -7.02 -0.14 -2.04
CA MET A 83 -5.89 -0.94 -1.61
C MET A 83 -4.64 -0.27 -2.16
N VAL A 84 -3.71 0.09 -1.27
CA VAL A 84 -2.59 0.96 -1.64
C VAL A 84 -1.27 0.25 -1.40
N GLU A 85 -0.41 0.31 -2.40
CA GLU A 85 0.98 -0.10 -2.31
C GLU A 85 1.85 1.14 -2.50
N VAL A 86 2.83 1.35 -1.63
CA VAL A 86 3.76 2.48 -1.71
C VAL A 86 5.06 1.99 -2.30
N LYS A 87 5.45 2.54 -3.46
CA LYS A 87 6.68 2.13 -4.16
C LYS A 87 7.38 3.32 -4.78
N PRO A 88 8.72 3.35 -4.80
CA PRO A 88 9.43 4.33 -5.62
C PRO A 88 9.04 4.19 -7.09
N LYS A 89 8.91 5.30 -7.78
CA LYS A 89 8.53 5.28 -9.20
C LYS A 89 9.44 4.38 -10.03
N LYS A 90 10.73 4.36 -9.72
CA LYS A 90 11.70 3.51 -10.43
C LYS A 90 11.41 2.01 -10.31
N GLN A 91 10.58 1.60 -9.35
CA GLN A 91 10.19 0.20 -9.17
C GLN A 91 8.83 -0.11 -9.78
N THR A 92 8.20 0.85 -10.45
CA THR A 92 6.90 0.66 -11.11
C THR A 92 7.03 0.25 -12.58
N PHE A 93 8.24 0.12 -13.07
CA PHE A 93 8.52 -0.35 -14.44
C PHE A 93 9.84 -1.10 -14.47
N LEU A 94 10.04 -1.91 -15.50
CA LEU A 94 11.30 -2.65 -15.71
C LEU A 94 12.13 -1.91 -16.74
N LYS A 95 13.33 -1.43 -16.37
CA LYS A 95 14.20 -0.73 -17.29
C LYS A 95 14.87 -1.73 -18.27
N GLU A 96 15.27 -1.24 -19.46
CA GLU A 96 15.84 -2.09 -20.53
C GLU A 96 17.07 -2.89 -20.08
N ASN A 97 17.95 -2.25 -19.35
CA ASN A 97 19.22 -2.87 -18.93
C ASN A 97 19.15 -3.38 -17.48
N ALA A 98 17.97 -3.87 -17.06
CA ALA A 98 17.77 -4.37 -15.71
C ALA A 98 18.72 -5.53 -15.40
N THR A 99 19.25 -5.54 -14.16
CA THR A 99 20.07 -6.64 -13.68
C THR A 99 19.20 -7.88 -13.46
N LYS A 100 19.85 -9.03 -13.27
CA LYS A 100 19.15 -10.28 -12.98
C LYS A 100 18.32 -10.16 -11.71
N ASN A 101 18.85 -9.51 -10.67
CA ASN A 101 18.12 -9.29 -9.42
C ASN A 101 16.94 -8.36 -9.60
N GLU A 102 17.10 -7.30 -10.38
CA GLU A 102 15.98 -6.38 -10.67
C GLU A 102 14.86 -7.08 -11.41
N LYS A 103 15.19 -7.97 -12.35
CA LYS A 103 14.20 -8.78 -13.07
C LYS A 103 13.46 -9.74 -12.13
N TYR A 104 14.17 -10.32 -11.17
CA TYR A 104 13.59 -11.21 -10.17
C TYR A 104 12.56 -10.43 -9.33
N ILE A 105 12.96 -9.29 -8.78
CA ILE A 105 12.09 -8.45 -7.96
C ILE A 105 10.87 -8.01 -8.76
N TRP A 106 11.06 -7.60 -10.01
CA TRP A 106 9.97 -7.18 -10.88
C TRP A 106 8.96 -8.31 -11.12
N ALA A 107 9.44 -9.53 -11.39
CA ALA A 107 8.58 -10.68 -11.61
C ALA A 107 7.72 -10.97 -10.37
N VAL A 108 8.33 -10.93 -9.17
CA VAL A 108 7.63 -11.17 -7.92
C VAL A 108 6.59 -10.07 -7.65
N ASN A 109 6.99 -8.80 -7.79
CA ASN A 109 6.07 -7.68 -7.59
C ASN A 109 4.89 -7.72 -8.56
N THR A 110 5.16 -8.04 -9.82
CA THR A 110 4.10 -8.14 -10.83
C THR A 110 3.09 -9.23 -10.47
N ALA A 111 3.57 -10.38 -9.99
CA ALA A 111 2.69 -11.47 -9.56
C ALA A 111 1.82 -11.05 -8.36
N LYS A 112 2.43 -10.36 -7.38
CA LYS A 112 1.70 -9.83 -6.23
C LYS A 112 0.61 -8.85 -6.65
N TRP A 113 0.95 -7.91 -7.53
CA TRP A 113 0.03 -6.85 -7.95
C TRP A 113 -1.12 -7.40 -8.80
N LYS A 114 -0.86 -8.39 -9.64
CA LYS A 114 -1.92 -9.07 -10.38
C LYS A 114 -2.90 -9.77 -9.46
N ALA A 115 -2.40 -10.43 -8.44
CA ALA A 115 -3.26 -11.07 -7.43
C ALA A 115 -4.07 -10.02 -6.68
N ALA A 116 -3.47 -8.88 -6.33
CA ALA A 116 -4.15 -7.78 -5.65
C ALA A 116 -5.24 -7.18 -6.55
N GLU A 117 -4.96 -6.95 -7.82
CA GLU A 117 -5.94 -6.41 -8.76
C GLU A 117 -7.13 -7.35 -8.90
N SER A 118 -6.89 -8.65 -9.00
CA SER A 118 -7.95 -9.66 -9.09
C SER A 118 -8.82 -9.68 -7.83
N TYR A 119 -8.18 -9.61 -6.66
CA TYR A 119 -8.88 -9.52 -5.38
C TYR A 119 -9.74 -8.27 -5.31
N CYS A 120 -9.17 -7.13 -5.69
CA CYS A 120 -9.85 -5.84 -5.64
C CYS A 120 -11.06 -5.81 -6.57
N GLU A 121 -10.94 -6.38 -7.76
CA GLU A 121 -12.04 -6.45 -8.71
C GLU A 121 -13.22 -7.23 -8.14
N LYS A 122 -12.96 -8.33 -7.46
CA LYS A 122 -14.01 -9.15 -6.83
C LYS A 122 -14.70 -8.47 -5.66
N HIS A 123 -14.01 -7.56 -4.98
CA HIS A 123 -14.51 -6.93 -3.76
C HIS A 123 -14.86 -5.45 -3.92
N ASN A 124 -14.91 -4.97 -5.15
CA ASN A 124 -15.22 -3.57 -5.47
C ASN A 124 -14.25 -2.59 -4.79
N ILE A 125 -12.97 -2.91 -4.85
CA ILE A 125 -11.87 -2.12 -4.31
C ILE A 125 -11.02 -1.64 -5.47
N GLU A 126 -10.50 -0.39 -5.39
CA GLU A 126 -9.52 0.11 -6.36
C GLU A 126 -8.11 -0.19 -5.84
N PHE A 127 -7.29 -0.83 -6.68
CA PHE A 127 -5.88 -1.03 -6.36
C PHE A 127 -5.07 0.15 -6.89
N LYS A 128 -4.25 0.75 -6.02
CA LYS A 128 -3.43 1.92 -6.38
C LYS A 128 -2.00 1.72 -5.94
N ILE A 129 -1.07 2.08 -6.81
CA ILE A 129 0.35 2.16 -6.45
C ILE A 129 0.67 3.64 -6.32
N LEU A 130 1.07 4.06 -5.11
CA LEU A 130 1.48 5.43 -4.85
C LEU A 130 2.99 5.54 -4.89
N THR A 131 3.46 6.50 -5.65
CA THR A 131 4.89 6.81 -5.74
C THR A 131 5.17 8.10 -4.99
N GLU A 132 6.45 8.50 -4.92
CA GLU A 132 6.84 9.77 -4.31
C GLU A 132 6.10 10.95 -4.92
N LYS A 133 5.71 10.84 -6.19
CA LYS A 133 5.00 11.91 -6.88
C LYS A 133 3.62 12.18 -6.28
N GLU A 134 2.83 11.12 -6.10
CA GLU A 134 1.49 11.25 -5.53
C GLU A 134 1.54 11.63 -4.06
N LEU A 135 2.48 11.07 -3.32
CA LEU A 135 2.65 11.38 -1.90
C LEU A 135 3.01 12.84 -1.69
N TYR A 136 3.91 13.37 -2.52
CA TYR A 136 4.29 14.77 -2.44
C TYR A 136 3.08 15.67 -2.68
N ASN A 137 2.33 15.42 -3.75
CA ASN A 137 1.20 16.27 -4.13
C ASN A 137 0.03 16.22 -3.15
N LYS A 138 -0.22 15.04 -2.53
CA LYS A 138 -1.35 14.86 -1.62
C LYS A 138 -1.05 15.26 -0.18
N CYS A 139 0.16 14.97 0.27
CA CYS A 139 0.54 15.19 1.67
C CYS A 139 1.27 16.50 1.89
N HIS A 140 1.66 17.17 0.81
CA HIS A 140 2.30 18.48 0.82
C HIS A 140 1.59 19.35 -0.20
N PRO A 141 0.35 19.80 0.09
CA PRO A 141 -0.37 20.63 -0.86
C PRO A 141 0.43 21.91 -1.12
N HIS A 142 0.41 22.35 -2.36
CA HIS A 142 1.09 23.58 -2.75
C HIS A 142 0.48 24.76 -2.00
N PRO A 143 1.32 25.66 -1.52
CA PRO A 143 0.83 26.89 -0.89
C PRO A 143 0.02 27.73 -1.85
#